data_34607c00a2cc0c36835ed63970e38e54
#
_entry.id   34607c00a2cc0c36835ed63970e38e54
#
_cell.length_a   1.000
_cell.length_b   1.000
_cell.length_c   1.000
_cell.angle_alpha   90.00
_cell.angle_beta   90.00
_cell.angle_gamma   90.00
#
_symmetry.space_group_name_H-M   'P 1'
#
loop_
_entity.id
_entity.type
_entity.pdbx_description
1 polymer ?
#
loop_
_entity_poly.entity_id
_entity_poly.type
_entity_poly.pdbx_seq_one_letter_code
_entity_poly.pdbx_strand_id
1 'polypeptide(L)'
;EKIKNLNLWMKSVRSQVPLKEWWPILRSKLLGHYRYYGVSGNMREMKAYYGRSIYLAYKWVNRRSQKRSYNWSSFRRFLKWNPLPQPKIYHDLYAFS
;
A
#
# COMPACT_ATOMS: atom_id res chain seq x y z
N GLU A 1 13.95 -3.49 2.47
CA GLU A 1 14.10 -2.48 3.52
C GLU A 1 12.84 -1.63 3.64
N LYS A 2 12.38 -1.11 2.53
CA LYS A 2 11.17 -0.29 2.55
C LYS A 2 9.94 -1.10 2.92
N ILE A 3 9.89 -2.34 2.47
CA ILE A 3 8.80 -3.24 2.83
C ILE A 3 8.85 -3.56 4.33
N LYS A 4 10.04 -3.74 4.87
CA LYS A 4 10.19 -4.00 6.29
C LYS A 4 9.68 -2.81 7.11
N ASN A 5 10.02 -1.61 6.67
CA ASN A 5 9.55 -0.40 7.34
C ASN A 5 8.05 -0.25 7.24
N LEU A 6 7.49 -0.57 6.10
CA LEU A 6 6.05 -0.52 5.91
C LEU A 6 5.34 -1.51 6.83
N ASN A 7 5.89 -2.72 6.94
CA ASN A 7 5.34 -3.74 7.81
C ASN A 7 5.34 -3.29 9.27
N LEU A 8 6.45 -2.72 9.71
CA LEU A 8 6.56 -2.22 11.09
C LEU A 8 5.58 -1.10 11.35
N TRP A 9 5.41 -0.22 10.37
CA TRP A 9 4.46 0.88 10.51
C TRP A 9 3.03 0.35 10.63
N MET A 10 2.64 -0.59 9.77
CA MET A 10 1.29 -1.16 9.84
C MET A 10 1.06 -1.85 11.18
N LYS A 11 2.06 -2.56 11.65
CA LYS A 11 1.98 -3.23 12.93
C LYS A 11 1.73 -2.23 14.06
N SER A 12 2.36 -1.08 13.97
CA SER A 12 2.23 -0.07 15.02
C SER A 12 0.88 0.62 15.01
N VAL A 13 0.30 0.87 13.84
CA VAL A 13 -0.94 1.63 13.76
C VAL A 13 -2.20 0.78 13.87
N ARG A 14 -2.12 -0.50 13.55
CA ARG A 14 -3.31 -1.34 13.45
C ARG A 14 -4.14 -1.40 14.72
N SER A 15 -3.51 -1.25 15.86
CA SER A 15 -4.19 -1.34 17.14
C SER A 15 -4.46 0.01 17.77
N GLN A 16 -3.87 1.08 17.27
CA GLN A 16 -3.98 2.41 17.85
C GLN A 16 -4.79 3.37 17.02
N VAL A 17 -4.87 3.11 15.73
CA VAL A 17 -5.51 4.02 14.79
C VAL A 17 -6.58 3.27 14.02
N PRO A 18 -7.80 3.80 13.90
CA PRO A 18 -8.83 3.14 13.10
C PRO A 18 -8.41 2.95 11.65
N LEU A 19 -8.89 1.89 11.04
CA LEU A 19 -8.55 1.56 9.66
C LEU A 19 -8.81 2.73 8.71
N LYS A 20 -9.95 3.39 8.87
CA LYS A 20 -10.32 4.49 7.99
C LYS A 20 -9.35 5.68 8.10
N GLU A 21 -8.57 5.73 9.17
CA GLU A 21 -7.62 6.80 9.35
C GLU A 21 -6.23 6.44 8.84
N TRP A 22 -5.83 5.17 9.00
CA TRP A 22 -4.50 4.82 8.54
C TRP A 22 -4.47 4.38 7.06
N TRP A 23 -5.63 4.08 6.48
CA TRP A 23 -5.69 3.71 5.07
C TRP A 23 -5.23 4.85 4.14
N PRO A 24 -5.69 6.10 4.34
CA PRO A 24 -5.16 7.20 3.54
C PRO A 24 -3.66 7.43 3.71
N ILE A 25 -3.13 7.13 4.89
CA ILE A 25 -1.69 7.27 5.12
C ILE A 25 -0.94 6.21 4.31
N LEU A 26 -1.47 4.99 4.28
CA LEU A 26 -0.88 3.94 3.45
C LEU A 26 -0.87 4.34 1.98
N ARG A 27 -1.97 4.93 1.53
CA ARG A 27 -2.07 5.42 0.16
C ARG A 27 -0.98 6.45 -0.13
N SER A 28 -0.78 7.35 0.79
CA SER A 28 0.27 8.38 0.64
C SER A 28 1.65 7.77 0.59
N LYS A 29 1.89 6.75 1.40
CA LYS A 29 3.18 6.06 1.40
C LYS A 29 3.46 5.39 0.08
N LEU A 30 2.44 4.77 -0.51
CA LEU A 30 2.59 4.14 -1.81
C LEU A 30 2.89 5.19 -2.89
N LEU A 31 2.16 6.28 -2.88
CA LEU A 31 2.39 7.35 -3.84
C LEU A 31 3.79 7.93 -3.73
N GLY A 32 4.26 8.13 -2.50
CA GLY A 32 5.61 8.62 -2.28
C GLY A 32 6.65 7.68 -2.83
N HIS A 33 6.44 6.39 -2.62
CA HIS A 33 7.35 5.37 -3.14
C HIS A 33 7.40 5.41 -4.67
N TYR A 34 6.24 5.53 -5.30
CA TYR A 34 6.16 5.54 -6.76
C TYR A 34 6.82 6.77 -7.34
N ARG A 35 6.65 7.92 -6.71
CA ARG A 35 7.28 9.14 -7.17
C ARG A 35 8.80 9.04 -7.12
N TYR A 36 9.29 8.43 -6.07
CA TYR A 36 10.74 8.27 -5.91
C TYR A 36 11.32 7.31 -6.94
N TYR A 37 10.71 6.14 -7.09
CA TYR A 37 11.24 5.11 -7.98
C TYR A 37 10.75 5.23 -9.41
N GLY A 38 9.61 5.87 -9.62
CA GLY A 38 9.06 6.03 -10.96
C GLY A 38 9.91 6.91 -11.85
N VAL A 39 10.64 7.83 -11.25
CA VAL A 39 11.51 8.72 -12.00
C VAL A 39 12.62 7.93 -12.69
N SER A 40 13.09 6.89 -12.05
CA SER A 40 14.15 6.05 -12.63
C SER A 40 13.59 4.94 -13.52
N GLY A 41 12.28 4.84 -13.64
CA GLY A 41 11.67 3.81 -14.46
C GLY A 41 11.70 2.43 -13.86
N ASN A 42 11.82 2.34 -12.56
CA ASN A 42 11.95 1.05 -11.86
C ASN A 42 10.60 0.42 -11.58
N MET A 43 9.90 0.03 -12.66
CA MET A 43 8.55 -0.51 -12.57
C MET A 43 8.51 -1.83 -11.81
N ARG A 44 9.53 -2.66 -12.01
CA ARG A 44 9.60 -3.96 -11.35
C ARG A 44 9.56 -3.80 -9.84
N GLU A 45 10.38 -2.88 -9.34
CA GLU A 45 10.46 -2.60 -7.91
C GLU A 45 9.16 -2.06 -7.37
N MET A 46 8.52 -1.18 -8.13
CA MET A 46 7.25 -0.59 -7.72
C MET A 46 6.13 -1.62 -7.68
N LYS A 47 6.09 -2.52 -8.66
CA LYS A 47 5.08 -3.58 -8.67
C LYS A 47 5.26 -4.53 -7.51
N ALA A 48 6.51 -4.86 -7.19
CA ALA A 48 6.80 -5.71 -6.06
C ALA A 48 6.36 -5.05 -4.76
N TYR A 49 6.63 -3.76 -4.62
CA TYR A 49 6.23 -3.02 -3.44
C TYR A 49 4.71 -2.99 -3.31
N TYR A 50 4.02 -2.75 -4.40
CA TYR A 50 2.56 -2.73 -4.40
C TYR A 50 1.99 -4.09 -3.96
N GLY A 51 2.48 -5.17 -4.55
CA GLY A 51 1.99 -6.50 -4.22
C GLY A 51 2.21 -6.85 -2.78
N ARG A 52 3.39 -6.53 -2.25
CA ARG A 52 3.69 -6.79 -0.86
C ARG A 52 2.87 -5.92 0.08
N SER A 53 2.59 -4.68 -0.35
CA SER A 53 1.75 -3.79 0.44
C SER A 53 0.33 -4.32 0.57
N ILE A 54 -0.23 -4.85 -0.52
CA ILE A 54 -1.56 -5.46 -0.49
C ILE A 54 -1.59 -6.64 0.48
N TYR A 55 -0.58 -7.49 0.40
CA TYR A 55 -0.49 -8.65 1.27
C TYR A 55 -0.39 -8.24 2.74
N LEU A 56 0.47 -7.27 3.02
CA LEU A 56 0.63 -6.79 4.39
C LEU A 56 -0.62 -6.12 4.91
N ALA A 57 -1.30 -5.36 4.05
CA ALA A 57 -2.54 -4.72 4.44
C ALA A 57 -3.59 -5.75 4.81
N TYR A 58 -3.70 -6.81 4.00
CA TYR A 58 -4.62 -7.91 4.31
C TYR A 58 -4.29 -8.53 5.66
N LYS A 59 -3.01 -8.78 5.89
CA LYS A 59 -2.56 -9.39 7.14
C LYS A 59 -2.93 -8.53 8.36
N TRP A 60 -2.61 -7.24 8.29
CA TRP A 60 -2.78 -6.39 9.47
C TRP A 60 -4.22 -5.92 9.67
N VAL A 61 -4.99 -5.80 8.61
CA VAL A 61 -6.43 -5.54 8.74
C VAL A 61 -7.08 -6.68 9.51
N ASN A 62 -6.68 -7.92 9.21
CA ASN A 62 -7.27 -9.09 9.85
C ASN A 62 -6.80 -9.29 11.28
N ARG A 63 -5.69 -8.67 11.64
CA ARG A 63 -5.15 -8.81 12.98
C ARG A 63 -5.66 -7.78 13.96
N ARG A 64 -6.42 -6.81 13.47
CA ARG A 64 -6.85 -5.74 14.34
C ARG A 64 -8.11 -6.10 15.13
N SER A 65 -8.89 -7.08 14.70
CA SER A 65 -10.11 -7.49 15.39
C SER A 65 -10.29 -8.98 15.30
N GLN A 66 -10.74 -9.56 16.40
CA GLN A 66 -11.04 -10.99 16.42
C GLN A 66 -12.46 -11.27 15.93
N LYS A 67 -13.29 -10.27 15.92
CA LYS A 67 -14.70 -10.46 15.57
C LYS A 67 -14.97 -10.43 14.09
N ARG A 68 -14.17 -9.70 13.34
CA ARG A 68 -14.36 -9.57 11.91
C ARG A 68 -13.05 -9.80 11.20
N SER A 69 -13.08 -10.75 10.30
CA SER A 69 -11.94 -11.02 9.45
C SER A 69 -12.37 -10.89 8.00
N TYR A 70 -11.48 -10.33 7.20
CA TYR A 70 -11.69 -10.34 5.76
C TYR A 70 -11.10 -11.62 5.20
N ASN A 71 -11.87 -12.29 4.31
CA ASN A 71 -11.22 -13.25 3.45
C ASN A 71 -10.80 -12.51 2.19
N TRP A 72 -10.12 -13.18 1.27
CA TRP A 72 -9.63 -12.49 0.07
C TRP A 72 -10.75 -11.91 -0.77
N SER A 73 -11.89 -12.57 -0.79
CA SER A 73 -13.05 -12.11 -1.54
C SER A 73 -13.56 -10.78 -1.01
N SER A 74 -13.78 -10.70 0.29
CA SER A 74 -14.29 -9.47 0.89
C SER A 74 -13.24 -8.37 0.92
N PHE A 75 -11.97 -8.76 1.06
CA PHE A 75 -10.90 -7.77 1.02
C PHE A 75 -10.77 -7.14 -0.36
N ARG A 76 -10.94 -7.94 -1.42
CA ARG A 76 -10.93 -7.39 -2.78
C ARG A 76 -12.08 -6.42 -2.99
N ARG A 77 -13.23 -6.70 -2.40
CA ARG A 77 -14.34 -5.77 -2.45
C ARG A 77 -14.01 -4.48 -1.72
N PHE A 78 -13.38 -4.60 -0.57
CA PHE A 78 -12.92 -3.43 0.17
C PHE A 78 -11.96 -2.59 -0.67
N LEU A 79 -11.03 -3.23 -1.35
CA LEU A 79 -10.07 -2.54 -2.22
C LEU A 79 -10.75 -1.87 -3.40
N LYS A 80 -11.84 -2.45 -3.88
CA LYS A 80 -12.57 -1.84 -4.99
C LYS A 80 -13.14 -0.49 -4.59
N TRP A 81 -13.63 -0.38 -3.37
CA TRP A 81 -14.18 0.87 -2.87
C TRP A 81 -13.13 1.79 -2.26
N ASN A 82 -12.02 1.23 -1.86
CA ASN A 82 -10.93 1.97 -1.24
C ASN A 82 -9.61 1.59 -1.89
N PRO A 83 -9.44 1.92 -3.18
CA PRO A 83 -8.28 1.42 -3.92
C PRO A 83 -6.98 2.04 -3.43
N LEU A 84 -5.92 1.23 -3.47
CA LEU A 84 -4.58 1.73 -3.27
C LEU A 84 -4.00 2.07 -4.63
N PRO A 85 -3.16 3.12 -4.71
CA PRO A 85 -2.62 3.53 -5.99
C PRO A 85 -1.72 2.46 -6.59
N GLN A 86 -1.89 2.22 -7.87
CA GLN A 86 -1.06 1.27 -8.59
C GLN A 86 0.19 1.95 -9.11
N PRO A 87 1.27 1.20 -9.30
CA PRO A 87 2.50 1.79 -9.79
C PRO A 87 2.35 2.38 -11.17
N LYS A 88 3.02 3.49 -11.40
CA LYS A 88 3.13 4.03 -12.73
C LYS A 88 4.47 4.70 -12.89
N ILE A 89 4.89 4.80 -14.14
CA ILE A 89 6.16 5.41 -14.48
C ILE A 89 5.97 6.91 -14.63
N TYR A 90 6.84 7.67 -14.01
CA TYR A 90 6.81 9.13 -14.06
C TYR A 90 7.85 9.70 -14.99
N HIS A 91 8.42 8.86 -15.86
CA HIS A 91 9.46 9.32 -16.76
C HIS A 91 8.94 10.23 -17.86
N ASP A 92 7.62 10.38 -17.96
CA ASP A 92 7.05 11.34 -18.89
C ASP A 92 7.55 12.75 -18.61
N LEU A 93 7.97 12.99 -17.37
CA LEU A 93 8.56 14.25 -17.03
C LEU A 93 9.81 14.54 -17.87
N TYR A 94 10.45 13.48 -18.31
CA TYR A 94 11.66 13.60 -19.13
C TYR A 94 11.37 13.58 -20.61
N ALA A 95 10.17 13.15 -20.97
CA ALA A 95 9.80 13.07 -22.37
C ALA A 95 9.68 14.47 -22.99
N PHE A 96 9.52 15.46 -22.15
CA PHE A 96 9.38 16.83 -22.59
C PHE A 96 10.67 17.63 -22.53
N SER A 97 11.73 17.00 -22.12
CA SER A 97 13.00 17.68 -21.98
C SER A 97 13.93 17.37 -23.11
#